data_836b315cb3304c1497a60a968ff530d7
#
_entry.id   836b315cb3304c1497a60a968ff530d7
#
_cell.length_a   1.000
_cell.length_b   1.000
_cell.length_c   1.000
_cell.angle_alpha   90.00
_cell.angle_beta   90.00
_cell.angle_gamma   90.00
#
_symmetry.space_group_name_H-M   'P 1'
#
loop_
_entity.id
_entity.type
_entity.pdbx_description
1 polymer ?
#
loop_
_entity_poly.entity_id
_entity_poly.type
_entity_poly.pdbx_seq_one_letter_code
_entity_poly.pdbx_strand_id
1 'polypeptide(L)'
;MIRCGVYVAFNSKFSNHNINKSHIKITSCYFLAVEIAYIQVLGRQINLAQNNVASQLVLKGTTTIGVVCKDGVILASDTRVTMGYYVAHKFGKKVYQIDDHLGMTIAGTVADAQRVVDILIANAKLYKIKMNRPMPVSAAARLVANLLFSNRYVPLATQVLVGGVDTTGPHVFNLDPYGSLTEEKFVSTGSGSPLAYGILEDKYQEDRAIEEMLPVIVKAVNAAMKRDIASGDSYNVTVIDDKGYRELSKEEKTKLLTASGS
;
A
#
# COMPACT_ATOMS: atom_id res chain seq x y z
N MET A 1 -34.13 6.05 -5.69
CA MET A 1 -35.14 5.91 -6.74
C MET A 1 -34.56 6.49 -8.02
N ILE A 2 -33.83 5.68 -8.80
CA ILE A 2 -33.24 6.08 -10.09
C ILE A 2 -33.76 5.09 -11.12
N ARG A 3 -34.65 5.58 -12.00
CA ARG A 3 -35.19 4.83 -13.15
C ARG A 3 -34.10 4.85 -14.26
N CYS A 4 -33.50 3.70 -14.53
CA CYS A 4 -32.74 3.48 -15.77
C CYS A 4 -33.73 2.91 -16.80
N GLY A 5 -34.18 3.74 -17.74
CA GLY A 5 -34.99 3.32 -18.88
C GLY A 5 -34.06 2.76 -19.96
N VAL A 6 -34.13 1.45 -20.20
CA VAL A 6 -33.52 0.85 -21.39
C VAL A 6 -34.60 0.86 -22.47
N TYR A 7 -34.44 1.72 -23.47
CA TYR A 7 -35.24 1.72 -24.70
C TYR A 7 -34.68 0.61 -25.61
N VAL A 8 -35.47 -0.47 -25.76
CA VAL A 8 -35.25 -1.46 -26.84
C VAL A 8 -36.19 -1.08 -27.98
N ALA A 9 -35.61 -0.56 -29.07
CA ALA A 9 -36.32 -0.29 -30.30
C ALA A 9 -36.63 -1.63 -31.00
N PHE A 10 -37.87 -2.06 -30.95
CA PHE A 10 -38.34 -3.16 -31.79
C PHE A 10 -38.79 -2.61 -33.16
N ASN A 11 -38.08 -3.01 -34.20
CA ASN A 11 -38.43 -2.71 -35.59
C ASN A 11 -39.63 -3.58 -36.00
N SER A 12 -40.79 -2.96 -36.20
CA SER A 12 -42.03 -3.59 -36.59
C SER A 12 -42.04 -3.92 -38.08
N LYS A 13 -41.80 -5.19 -38.42
CA LYS A 13 -42.26 -5.81 -39.68
C LYS A 13 -42.48 -7.30 -39.45
N PHE A 14 -43.61 -7.66 -38.89
CA PHE A 14 -44.17 -9.01 -39.06
C PHE A 14 -45.69 -8.92 -39.12
N SER A 15 -46.22 -9.39 -40.24
CA SER A 15 -47.63 -9.51 -40.56
C SER A 15 -48.35 -10.54 -39.67
N ASN A 16 -49.61 -10.22 -39.37
CA ASN A 16 -50.68 -11.03 -38.79
C ASN A 16 -50.47 -12.54 -38.77
N HIS A 17 -50.19 -13.08 -37.58
CA HIS A 17 -50.61 -14.43 -37.19
C HIS A 17 -50.98 -14.37 -35.70
N ASN A 18 -52.13 -14.97 -35.36
CA ASN A 18 -52.67 -15.08 -34.00
C ASN A 18 -51.70 -15.83 -33.09
N ILE A 19 -50.80 -15.10 -32.41
CA ILE A 19 -49.95 -15.67 -31.37
C ILE A 19 -50.69 -15.51 -30.05
N ASN A 20 -50.95 -16.65 -29.40
CA ASN A 20 -51.66 -16.76 -28.13
C ASN A 20 -50.95 -15.95 -27.05
N LYS A 21 -51.60 -14.92 -26.49
CA LYS A 21 -51.04 -13.97 -25.48
C LYS A 21 -50.51 -14.66 -24.22
N SER A 22 -50.85 -15.93 -23.97
CA SER A 22 -50.34 -16.74 -22.88
C SER A 22 -48.85 -17.16 -23.07
N HIS A 23 -48.46 -17.48 -24.31
CA HIS A 23 -47.07 -17.87 -24.60
C HIS A 23 -46.08 -16.73 -24.48
N ILE A 24 -46.47 -15.49 -24.79
CA ILE A 24 -45.56 -14.30 -24.67
C ILE A 24 -45.29 -13.97 -23.20
N LYS A 25 -46.28 -14.13 -22.30
CA LYS A 25 -46.11 -13.91 -20.86
C LYS A 25 -45.15 -14.93 -20.23
N ILE A 26 -45.25 -16.19 -20.61
CA ILE A 26 -44.39 -17.26 -20.06
C ILE A 26 -42.96 -17.09 -20.50
N THR A 27 -42.69 -16.76 -21.77
CA THR A 27 -41.35 -16.54 -22.29
C THR A 27 -40.68 -15.32 -21.64
N SER A 28 -41.43 -14.23 -21.40
CA SER A 28 -40.93 -13.04 -20.73
C SER A 28 -40.57 -13.30 -19.24
N CYS A 29 -41.35 -14.11 -18.53
CA CYS A 29 -41.04 -14.51 -17.15
C CYS A 29 -39.82 -15.43 -17.06
N TYR A 30 -39.62 -16.33 -18.02
CA TYR A 30 -38.42 -17.17 -18.06
C TYR A 30 -37.15 -16.36 -18.34
N PHE A 31 -37.21 -15.41 -19.27
CA PHE A 31 -36.06 -14.52 -19.54
C PHE A 31 -35.70 -13.69 -18.31
N LEU A 32 -36.66 -13.10 -17.61
CA LEU A 32 -36.41 -12.34 -16.40
C LEU A 32 -35.84 -13.21 -15.26
N ALA A 33 -36.35 -14.44 -15.12
CA ALA A 33 -35.83 -15.38 -14.11
C ALA A 33 -34.39 -15.81 -14.39
N VAL A 34 -34.05 -16.02 -15.66
CA VAL A 34 -32.65 -16.35 -16.07
C VAL A 34 -31.72 -15.17 -15.86
N GLU A 35 -32.12 -13.93 -16.18
CA GLU A 35 -31.32 -12.72 -15.92
C GLU A 35 -31.10 -12.50 -14.42
N ILE A 36 -32.14 -12.66 -13.59
CA ILE A 36 -32.03 -12.53 -12.13
C ILE A 36 -31.10 -13.60 -11.57
N ALA A 37 -31.21 -14.85 -12.03
CA ALA A 37 -30.32 -15.93 -11.61
C ALA A 37 -28.88 -15.66 -12.03
N TYR A 38 -28.63 -15.14 -13.24
CA TYR A 38 -27.32 -14.78 -13.73
C TYR A 38 -26.69 -13.64 -12.91
N ILE A 39 -27.47 -12.59 -12.59
CA ILE A 39 -27.03 -11.48 -11.72
C ILE A 39 -26.71 -11.97 -10.31
N GLN A 40 -27.50 -12.90 -9.76
CA GLN A 40 -27.22 -13.49 -8.44
C GLN A 40 -25.96 -14.35 -8.42
N VAL A 41 -25.69 -15.12 -9.48
CA VAL A 41 -24.47 -15.92 -9.62
C VAL A 41 -23.24 -15.02 -9.78
N LEU A 42 -23.32 -13.98 -10.61
CA LEU A 42 -22.27 -12.97 -10.75
C LEU A 42 -22.02 -12.24 -9.43
N GLY A 43 -23.06 -11.82 -8.73
CA GLY A 43 -22.95 -11.18 -7.42
C GLY A 43 -22.27 -12.08 -6.37
N ARG A 44 -22.56 -13.38 -6.37
CA ARG A 44 -21.89 -14.37 -5.50
C ARG A 44 -20.41 -14.55 -5.88
N GLN A 45 -20.08 -14.60 -7.17
CA GLN A 45 -18.69 -14.72 -7.62
C GLN A 45 -17.88 -13.46 -7.29
N ILE A 46 -18.47 -12.27 -7.44
CA ILE A 46 -17.83 -11.00 -7.06
C ILE A 46 -17.59 -10.96 -5.55
N ASN A 47 -18.57 -11.34 -4.72
CA ASN A 47 -18.41 -11.39 -3.27
C ASN A 47 -17.37 -12.42 -2.82
N LEU A 48 -17.29 -13.59 -3.46
CA LEU A 48 -16.27 -14.60 -3.18
C LEU A 48 -14.87 -14.10 -3.58
N ALA A 49 -14.75 -13.39 -4.69
CA ALA A 49 -13.50 -12.78 -5.12
C ALA A 49 -13.07 -11.67 -4.15
N GLN A 50 -13.98 -10.81 -3.72
CA GLN A 50 -13.73 -9.75 -2.74
C GLN A 50 -13.32 -10.32 -1.37
N ASN A 51 -14.00 -11.35 -0.88
CA ASN A 51 -13.64 -12.02 0.38
C ASN A 51 -12.28 -12.72 0.31
N ASN A 52 -11.93 -13.32 -0.84
CA ASN A 52 -10.62 -13.93 -1.05
C ASN A 52 -9.50 -12.88 -1.13
N VAL A 53 -9.75 -11.73 -1.76
CA VAL A 53 -8.79 -10.62 -1.79
C VAL A 53 -8.60 -10.01 -0.40
N ALA A 54 -9.69 -9.78 0.35
CA ALA A 54 -9.62 -9.29 1.72
C ALA A 54 -8.89 -10.26 2.66
N SER A 55 -9.13 -11.58 2.54
CA SER A 55 -8.42 -12.60 3.33
C SER A 55 -6.94 -12.73 2.95
N GLN A 56 -6.57 -12.49 1.70
CA GLN A 56 -5.16 -12.46 1.28
C GLN A 56 -4.42 -11.21 1.77
N LEU A 57 -5.10 -10.08 1.96
CA LEU A 57 -4.51 -8.88 2.57
C LEU A 57 -4.12 -9.09 4.04
N VAL A 58 -4.83 -9.94 4.78
CA VAL A 58 -4.58 -10.22 6.19
C VAL A 58 -3.40 -11.18 6.43
N LEU A 59 -2.99 -11.98 5.43
CA LEU A 59 -1.99 -13.06 5.61
C LEU A 59 -0.57 -12.70 5.19
N LYS A 60 -0.29 -11.47 4.78
CA LYS A 60 1.06 -11.02 4.40
C LYS A 60 1.57 -10.03 5.42
N GLY A 61 2.36 -10.56 6.34
CA GLY A 61 2.90 -9.77 7.42
C GLY A 61 4.17 -9.02 7.06
N THR A 62 4.31 -7.89 7.66
CA THR A 62 5.43 -6.96 7.54
C THR A 62 5.29 -5.94 8.65
N THR A 63 6.39 -5.34 9.03
CA THR A 63 6.40 -4.09 9.79
C THR A 63 7.20 -3.07 9.02
N THR A 64 6.58 -1.96 8.62
CA THR A 64 7.30 -0.80 8.11
C THR A 64 7.02 0.41 8.97
N ILE A 65 7.99 1.30 9.06
CA ILE A 65 7.93 2.53 9.86
C ILE A 65 8.45 3.68 9.01
N GLY A 66 7.78 4.82 9.06
CA GLY A 66 8.24 6.10 8.53
C GLY A 66 8.13 7.16 9.63
N VAL A 67 9.17 7.97 9.80
CA VAL A 67 9.22 9.03 10.83
C VAL A 67 9.83 10.28 10.25
N VAL A 68 9.19 11.41 10.48
CA VAL A 68 9.70 12.75 10.20
C VAL A 68 10.56 13.20 11.38
N CYS A 69 11.80 13.60 11.09
CA CYS A 69 12.72 14.22 12.02
C CYS A 69 12.97 15.67 11.62
N LYS A 70 13.62 16.43 12.47
CA LYS A 70 13.99 17.84 12.23
C LYS A 70 14.88 18.00 10.99
N ASP A 71 15.80 17.07 10.77
CA ASP A 71 16.86 17.09 9.76
C ASP A 71 16.68 16.06 8.65
N GLY A 72 15.52 15.38 8.61
CA GLY A 72 15.22 14.43 7.55
C GLY A 72 14.15 13.40 7.91
N VAL A 73 14.18 12.26 7.22
CA VAL A 73 13.21 11.17 7.37
C VAL A 73 13.93 9.86 7.66
N ILE A 74 13.36 9.05 8.54
CA ILE A 74 13.77 7.67 8.76
C ILE A 74 12.71 6.74 8.20
N LEU A 75 13.12 5.81 7.32
CA LEU A 75 12.30 4.69 6.87
C LEU A 75 12.91 3.39 7.37
N ALA A 76 12.08 2.53 7.96
CA ALA A 76 12.56 1.24 8.47
C ALA A 76 11.59 0.11 8.15
N SER A 77 12.10 -1.11 8.06
CA SER A 77 11.28 -2.32 7.92
C SER A 77 11.98 -3.54 8.47
N ASP A 78 11.21 -4.58 8.81
CA ASP A 78 11.73 -5.94 8.96
C ASP A 78 12.07 -6.54 7.57
N THR A 79 12.74 -7.69 7.55
CA THR A 79 13.17 -8.34 6.29
C THR A 79 12.46 -9.66 6.00
N ARG A 80 11.63 -10.18 6.90
CA ARG A 80 10.93 -11.45 6.70
C ARG A 80 9.86 -11.36 5.62
N VAL A 81 9.85 -12.33 4.71
CA VAL A 81 8.77 -12.51 3.73
C VAL A 81 8.06 -13.82 4.04
N THR A 82 6.75 -13.74 4.29
CA THR A 82 5.91 -14.90 4.61
C THR A 82 4.98 -15.26 3.45
N MET A 83 4.64 -16.54 3.37
CA MET A 83 3.60 -17.07 2.51
C MET A 83 2.67 -17.94 3.37
N GLY A 84 1.59 -17.34 3.86
CA GLY A 84 0.76 -17.91 4.93
C GLY A 84 1.58 -18.08 6.22
N TYR A 85 1.66 -19.30 6.72
CA TYR A 85 2.42 -19.63 7.93
C TYR A 85 3.89 -20.00 7.67
N TYR A 86 4.33 -19.92 6.42
CA TYR A 86 5.68 -20.32 6.02
C TYR A 86 6.56 -19.08 5.78
N VAL A 87 7.80 -19.10 6.28
CA VAL A 87 8.82 -18.10 5.99
C VAL A 87 9.42 -18.40 4.63
N ALA A 88 8.98 -17.69 3.60
CA ALA A 88 9.43 -17.90 2.22
C ALA A 88 10.83 -17.30 1.99
N HIS A 89 11.14 -16.17 2.62
CA HIS A 89 12.44 -15.51 2.47
C HIS A 89 12.78 -14.69 3.73
N LYS A 90 14.06 -14.73 4.16
CA LYS A 90 14.51 -14.06 5.39
C LYS A 90 15.08 -12.67 5.17
N PHE A 91 15.47 -12.35 3.95
CA PHE A 91 16.17 -11.11 3.59
C PHE A 91 15.46 -10.37 2.44
N GLY A 92 14.14 -10.21 2.56
CA GLY A 92 13.36 -9.46 1.59
C GLY A 92 13.60 -7.96 1.71
N LYS A 93 13.87 -7.29 0.60
CA LYS A 93 13.96 -5.84 0.55
C LYS A 93 12.55 -5.25 0.59
N LYS A 94 12.30 -4.35 1.53
CA LYS A 94 11.01 -3.66 1.71
C LYS A 94 11.14 -2.14 1.76
N VAL A 95 12.36 -1.61 1.80
CA VAL A 95 12.67 -0.18 1.66
C VAL A 95 13.40 -0.01 0.34
N TYR A 96 12.91 0.88 -0.50
CA TYR A 96 13.42 1.14 -1.84
C TYR A 96 13.82 2.59 -2.00
N GLN A 97 15.02 2.81 -2.55
CA GLN A 97 15.42 4.11 -3.03
C GLN A 97 14.69 4.43 -4.34
N ILE A 98 14.03 5.56 -4.39
CA ILE A 98 13.32 6.05 -5.59
C ILE A 98 14.19 7.08 -6.31
N ASP A 99 14.73 8.03 -5.55
CA ASP A 99 15.74 9.02 -5.99
C ASP A 99 16.65 9.31 -4.78
N ASP A 100 17.63 10.18 -4.90
CA ASP A 100 18.59 10.52 -3.83
C ASP A 100 17.89 11.12 -2.59
N HIS A 101 16.80 11.83 -2.78
CA HIS A 101 16.03 12.52 -1.74
C HIS A 101 14.71 11.80 -1.39
N LEU A 102 14.42 10.64 -2.01
CA LEU A 102 13.11 10.01 -1.97
C LEU A 102 13.22 8.50 -1.79
N GLY A 103 12.51 7.96 -0.79
CA GLY A 103 12.40 6.55 -0.51
C GLY A 103 10.94 6.08 -0.40
N MET A 104 10.74 4.78 -0.51
CA MET A 104 9.43 4.14 -0.38
C MET A 104 9.56 2.85 0.40
N THR A 105 8.62 2.59 1.32
CA THR A 105 8.46 1.28 1.95
C THR A 105 7.25 0.56 1.40
N ILE A 106 7.26 -0.75 1.49
CA ILE A 106 6.16 -1.60 1.03
C ILE A 106 5.76 -2.63 2.07
N ALA A 107 4.45 -2.83 2.23
CA ALA A 107 3.86 -3.90 3.02
C ALA A 107 2.75 -4.57 2.19
N GLY A 108 2.84 -5.89 1.98
CA GLY A 108 1.83 -6.64 1.21
C GLY A 108 2.42 -7.56 0.15
N THR A 109 1.78 -7.64 -1.02
CA THR A 109 2.22 -8.50 -2.13
C THR A 109 3.47 -7.95 -2.81
N VAL A 110 4.52 -8.75 -2.86
CA VAL A 110 5.82 -8.35 -3.44
C VAL A 110 5.69 -7.90 -4.89
N ALA A 111 4.94 -8.64 -5.72
CA ALA A 111 4.78 -8.32 -7.15
C ALA A 111 4.07 -6.98 -7.37
N ASP A 112 2.97 -6.72 -6.63
CA ASP A 112 2.23 -5.45 -6.72
C ASP A 112 3.11 -4.29 -6.28
N ALA A 113 3.84 -4.49 -5.19
CA ALA A 113 4.74 -3.50 -4.63
C ALA A 113 5.89 -3.17 -5.59
N GLN A 114 6.55 -4.17 -6.19
CA GLN A 114 7.61 -3.96 -7.18
C GLN A 114 7.10 -3.15 -8.38
N ARG A 115 5.90 -3.44 -8.87
CA ARG A 115 5.28 -2.66 -9.95
C ARG A 115 5.11 -1.20 -9.59
N VAL A 116 4.65 -0.90 -8.37
CA VAL A 116 4.51 0.49 -7.89
C VAL A 116 5.87 1.19 -7.82
N VAL A 117 6.89 0.50 -7.25
CA VAL A 117 8.28 1.00 -7.18
C VAL A 117 8.82 1.35 -8.56
N ASP A 118 8.73 0.43 -9.53
CA ASP A 118 9.28 0.62 -10.87
C ASP A 118 8.63 1.80 -11.60
N ILE A 119 7.30 1.93 -11.47
CA ILE A 119 6.56 3.05 -12.05
C ILE A 119 6.98 4.36 -11.41
N LEU A 120 7.13 4.39 -10.08
CA LEU A 120 7.53 5.62 -9.37
C LEU A 120 8.96 6.03 -9.74
N ILE A 121 9.92 5.10 -9.78
CA ILE A 121 11.31 5.36 -10.20
C ILE A 121 11.35 5.93 -11.62
N ALA A 122 10.62 5.32 -12.56
CA ALA A 122 10.60 5.79 -13.94
C ALA A 122 10.03 7.22 -14.05
N ASN A 123 8.94 7.50 -13.33
CA ASN A 123 8.33 8.83 -13.35
C ASN A 123 9.16 9.88 -12.61
N ALA A 124 9.84 9.54 -11.51
CA ALA A 124 10.74 10.45 -10.81
C ALA A 124 11.92 10.87 -11.72
N LYS A 125 12.53 9.91 -12.42
CA LYS A 125 13.59 10.19 -13.41
C LYS A 125 13.09 11.05 -14.56
N LEU A 126 11.92 10.73 -15.12
CA LEU A 126 11.32 11.50 -16.20
C LEU A 126 10.99 12.92 -15.77
N TYR A 127 10.47 13.11 -14.55
CA TYR A 127 10.20 14.42 -13.97
C TYR A 127 11.50 15.23 -13.83
N LYS A 128 12.57 14.63 -13.29
CA LYS A 128 13.89 15.27 -13.14
C LYS A 128 14.45 15.75 -14.48
N ILE A 129 14.33 14.93 -15.53
CA ILE A 129 14.77 15.30 -16.88
C ILE A 129 13.93 16.45 -17.45
N LYS A 130 12.59 16.38 -17.36
CA LYS A 130 11.68 17.38 -17.94
C LYS A 130 11.69 18.71 -17.21
N MET A 131 11.76 18.67 -15.89
CA MET A 131 11.61 19.86 -15.03
C MET A 131 12.95 20.41 -14.55
N ASN A 132 14.05 19.73 -14.85
CA ASN A 132 15.41 20.04 -14.38
C ASN A 132 15.51 20.24 -12.85
N ARG A 133 14.68 19.52 -12.11
CA ARG A 133 14.66 19.50 -10.64
C ARG A 133 14.09 18.17 -10.13
N PRO A 134 14.40 17.75 -8.88
CA PRO A 134 13.83 16.56 -8.26
C PRO A 134 12.29 16.64 -8.16
N MET A 135 11.64 15.48 -8.18
CA MET A 135 10.20 15.40 -7.97
C MET A 135 9.87 15.68 -6.51
N PRO A 136 8.96 16.62 -6.17
CA PRO A 136 8.54 16.83 -4.79
C PRO A 136 7.99 15.56 -4.14
N VAL A 137 8.21 15.37 -2.84
CA VAL A 137 7.75 14.17 -2.11
C VAL A 137 6.23 14.03 -2.19
N SER A 138 5.50 15.13 -2.05
CA SER A 138 4.04 15.16 -2.19
C SER A 138 3.55 14.78 -3.59
N ALA A 139 4.28 15.16 -4.64
CA ALA A 139 3.95 14.78 -6.02
C ALA A 139 4.19 13.29 -6.26
N ALA A 140 5.28 12.74 -5.72
CA ALA A 140 5.56 11.30 -5.74
C ALA A 140 4.45 10.50 -5.03
N ALA A 141 4.08 10.91 -3.83
CA ALA A 141 3.01 10.29 -3.06
C ALA A 141 1.66 10.37 -3.80
N ARG A 142 1.32 11.52 -4.40
CA ARG A 142 0.10 11.68 -5.20
C ARG A 142 0.09 10.81 -6.46
N LEU A 143 1.23 10.62 -7.11
CA LEU A 143 1.35 9.71 -8.24
C LEU A 143 1.03 8.27 -7.84
N VAL A 144 1.58 7.80 -6.72
CA VAL A 144 1.30 6.46 -6.17
C VAL A 144 -0.18 6.34 -5.78
N ALA A 145 -0.75 7.34 -5.10
CA ALA A 145 -2.17 7.37 -4.74
C ALA A 145 -3.08 7.22 -5.98
N ASN A 146 -2.80 7.95 -7.05
CA ASN A 146 -3.55 7.85 -8.30
C ASN A 146 -3.41 6.47 -8.96
N LEU A 147 -2.22 5.86 -8.90
CA LEU A 147 -1.99 4.50 -9.39
C LEU A 147 -2.82 3.47 -8.62
N LEU A 148 -2.81 3.54 -7.29
CA LEU A 148 -3.61 2.67 -6.43
C LEU A 148 -5.10 2.87 -6.66
N PHE A 149 -5.57 4.13 -6.70
CA PHE A 149 -6.97 4.46 -6.96
C PHE A 149 -7.45 3.98 -8.34
N SER A 150 -6.61 4.03 -9.36
CA SER A 150 -6.96 3.50 -10.69
C SER A 150 -7.22 2.00 -10.68
N ASN A 151 -6.64 1.28 -9.73
CA ASN A 151 -6.84 -0.16 -9.54
C ASN A 151 -7.86 -0.49 -8.44
N ARG A 152 -8.65 0.47 -7.92
CA ARG A 152 -9.52 0.30 -6.75
C ARG A 152 -10.59 -0.80 -6.86
N TYR A 153 -10.97 -1.21 -8.07
CA TYR A 153 -11.92 -2.32 -8.28
C TYR A 153 -11.27 -3.71 -8.14
N VAL A 154 -9.96 -3.80 -8.44
CA VAL A 154 -9.10 -4.95 -8.14
C VAL A 154 -7.85 -4.39 -7.48
N PRO A 155 -7.90 -4.08 -6.17
CA PRO A 155 -6.85 -3.35 -5.50
C PRO A 155 -5.52 -4.09 -5.53
N LEU A 156 -4.44 -3.34 -5.74
CA LEU A 156 -3.10 -3.84 -5.50
C LEU A 156 -2.96 -4.10 -4.00
N ALA A 157 -2.62 -5.34 -3.64
CA ALA A 157 -2.54 -5.76 -2.24
C ALA A 157 -1.25 -5.23 -1.58
N THR A 158 -1.11 -3.91 -1.49
CA THR A 158 0.06 -3.25 -0.93
C THR A 158 -0.32 -1.97 -0.18
N GLN A 159 0.27 -1.79 0.99
CA GLN A 159 0.34 -0.51 1.71
C GLN A 159 1.72 0.09 1.50
N VAL A 160 1.78 1.39 1.35
CA VAL A 160 3.00 2.09 0.95
C VAL A 160 3.24 3.29 1.84
N LEU A 161 4.49 3.47 2.29
CA LEU A 161 4.94 4.75 2.83
C LEU A 161 5.88 5.39 1.81
N VAL A 162 5.67 6.66 1.54
CA VAL A 162 6.57 7.49 0.73
C VAL A 162 7.18 8.53 1.64
N GLY A 163 8.50 8.54 1.75
CA GLY A 163 9.21 9.48 2.61
C GLY A 163 10.41 10.09 1.91
N GLY A 164 10.70 11.34 2.24
CA GLY A 164 11.83 12.05 1.65
C GLY A 164 11.93 13.48 2.12
N VAL A 165 12.90 14.18 1.57
CA VAL A 165 13.19 15.59 1.86
C VAL A 165 13.17 16.39 0.57
N ASP A 166 12.40 17.46 0.56
CA ASP A 166 12.38 18.39 -0.57
C ASP A 166 12.51 19.85 -0.12
N THR A 167 12.27 20.81 -0.99
CA THR A 167 12.40 22.24 -0.68
C THR A 167 11.45 22.76 0.39
N THR A 168 10.43 21.97 0.75
CA THR A 168 9.44 22.30 1.80
C THR A 168 9.78 21.64 3.13
N GLY A 169 10.74 20.73 3.14
CA GLY A 169 11.21 20.01 4.32
C GLY A 169 11.08 18.49 4.22
N PRO A 170 11.21 17.79 5.35
CA PRO A 170 11.00 16.35 5.45
C PRO A 170 9.51 16.00 5.50
N HIS A 171 9.11 15.00 4.72
CA HIS A 171 7.72 14.53 4.60
C HIS A 171 7.63 13.02 4.63
N VAL A 172 6.59 12.49 5.26
CA VAL A 172 6.19 11.08 5.19
C VAL A 172 4.70 11.01 4.85
N PHE A 173 4.38 10.26 3.82
CA PHE A 173 3.01 10.00 3.38
C PHE A 173 2.67 8.53 3.52
N ASN A 174 1.48 8.26 4.03
CA ASN A 174 0.89 6.93 4.13
C ASN A 174 -0.17 6.74 3.04
N LEU A 175 -0.12 5.60 2.37
CA LEU A 175 -1.03 5.26 1.28
C LEU A 175 -1.62 3.87 1.52
N ASP A 176 -2.94 3.78 1.45
CA ASP A 176 -3.67 2.53 1.51
C ASP A 176 -3.87 1.89 0.11
N PRO A 177 -4.29 0.63 0.01
CA PRO A 177 -4.49 -0.06 -1.26
C PRO A 177 -5.57 0.57 -2.17
N TYR A 178 -6.42 1.44 -1.63
CA TYR A 178 -7.48 2.13 -2.38
C TYR A 178 -7.07 3.52 -2.88
N GLY A 179 -5.85 3.96 -2.53
CA GLY A 179 -5.30 5.25 -2.94
C GLY A 179 -5.63 6.41 -2.01
N SER A 180 -6.05 6.12 -0.76
CA SER A 180 -6.09 7.14 0.29
C SER A 180 -4.67 7.62 0.58
N LEU A 181 -4.52 8.92 0.83
CA LEU A 181 -3.23 9.57 1.04
C LEU A 181 -3.32 10.48 2.26
N THR A 182 -2.52 10.20 3.28
CA THR A 182 -2.37 11.03 4.47
C THR A 182 -0.91 11.42 4.68
N GLU A 183 -0.67 12.62 5.15
CA GLU A 183 0.65 13.07 5.58
C GLU A 183 0.75 12.90 7.10
N GLU A 184 1.83 12.25 7.56
CA GLU A 184 1.97 11.87 8.96
C GLU A 184 3.34 12.27 9.51
N LYS A 185 3.41 12.60 10.79
CA LYS A 185 4.69 12.82 11.49
C LYS A 185 5.43 11.51 11.74
N PHE A 186 4.69 10.48 12.12
CA PHE A 186 5.16 9.11 12.18
C PHE A 186 4.04 8.16 11.79
N VAL A 187 4.41 7.05 11.19
CA VAL A 187 3.46 6.05 10.71
C VAL A 187 4.11 4.67 10.67
N SER A 188 3.30 3.66 10.89
CA SER A 188 3.71 2.26 10.71
C SER A 188 2.66 1.49 9.92
N THR A 189 3.09 0.59 9.04
CA THR A 189 2.18 -0.26 8.26
C THR A 189 2.55 -1.73 8.36
N GLY A 190 1.60 -2.60 7.99
CA GLY A 190 1.74 -4.05 8.06
C GLY A 190 1.24 -4.65 9.39
N SER A 191 1.36 -5.99 9.53
CA SER A 191 0.80 -6.74 10.67
C SER A 191 1.42 -6.39 12.02
N GLY A 192 2.70 -6.01 12.05
CA GLY A 192 3.39 -5.62 13.27
C GLY A 192 3.22 -4.14 13.63
N SER A 193 2.52 -3.35 12.81
CA SER A 193 2.33 -1.91 13.05
C SER A 193 1.74 -1.56 14.42
N PRO A 194 0.77 -2.31 15.02
CA PRO A 194 0.26 -1.97 16.34
C PRO A 194 1.34 -1.99 17.44
N LEU A 195 2.31 -2.90 17.30
CA LEU A 195 3.41 -3.01 18.26
C LEU A 195 4.42 -1.88 18.09
N ALA A 196 4.67 -1.49 16.83
CA ALA A 196 5.52 -0.33 16.54
C ALA A 196 4.88 0.96 17.01
N TYR A 197 3.59 1.17 16.77
CA TYR A 197 2.84 2.34 17.26
C TYR A 197 2.92 2.49 18.77
N GLY A 198 2.78 1.40 19.54
CA GLY A 198 2.89 1.47 21.00
C GLY A 198 4.22 2.05 21.52
N ILE A 199 5.31 1.93 20.75
CA ILE A 199 6.59 2.56 21.08
C ILE A 199 6.70 3.96 20.51
N LEU A 200 6.19 4.17 19.29
CA LEU A 200 6.25 5.48 18.63
C LEU A 200 5.42 6.50 19.39
N GLU A 201 4.20 6.16 19.80
CA GLU A 201 3.32 7.05 20.60
C GLU A 201 3.95 7.47 21.94
N ASP A 202 4.69 6.55 22.59
CA ASP A 202 5.34 6.84 23.89
C ASP A 202 6.64 7.66 23.73
N LYS A 203 7.38 7.48 22.62
CA LYS A 203 8.74 7.98 22.49
C LYS A 203 8.96 9.03 21.41
N TYR A 204 8.02 9.16 20.45
CA TYR A 204 8.14 10.17 19.41
C TYR A 204 7.99 11.57 20.02
N GLN A 205 8.86 12.46 19.59
CA GLN A 205 8.77 13.88 19.89
C GLN A 205 9.08 14.67 18.61
N GLU A 206 8.28 15.68 18.35
CA GLU A 206 8.54 16.58 17.22
C GLU A 206 9.90 17.27 17.35
N ASP A 207 10.46 17.66 16.21
CA ASP A 207 11.74 18.40 16.11
C ASP A 207 12.97 17.67 16.67
N ARG A 208 12.89 16.37 16.92
CA ARG A 208 14.08 15.56 17.25
C ARG A 208 14.93 15.29 16.02
N ALA A 209 16.25 15.29 16.23
CA ALA A 209 17.18 14.91 15.19
C ALA A 209 17.11 13.40 14.86
N ILE A 210 17.54 13.04 13.66
CA ILE A 210 17.61 11.65 13.19
C ILE A 210 18.37 10.78 14.21
N GLU A 211 19.53 11.24 14.69
CA GLU A 211 20.36 10.47 15.61
C GLU A 211 19.66 10.13 16.93
N GLU A 212 18.79 11.01 17.42
CA GLU A 212 18.00 10.78 18.63
C GLU A 212 16.83 9.81 18.39
N MET A 213 16.26 9.83 17.19
CA MET A 213 15.13 8.98 16.82
C MET A 213 15.53 7.58 16.37
N LEU A 214 16.74 7.38 15.84
CA LEU A 214 17.23 6.07 15.39
C LEU A 214 17.07 4.95 16.45
N PRO A 215 17.48 5.13 17.74
CA PRO A 215 17.28 4.11 18.77
C PRO A 215 15.82 3.77 19.01
N VAL A 216 14.93 4.76 18.93
CA VAL A 216 13.47 4.58 19.08
C VAL A 216 12.92 3.71 17.95
N ILE A 217 13.30 4.01 16.69
CA ILE A 217 12.88 3.25 15.52
C ILE A 217 13.37 1.79 15.58
N VAL A 218 14.63 1.60 15.94
CA VAL A 218 15.19 0.25 16.10
C VAL A 218 14.44 -0.53 17.20
N LYS A 219 14.10 0.12 18.32
CA LYS A 219 13.30 -0.49 19.38
C LYS A 219 11.90 -0.84 18.90
N ALA A 220 11.24 0.03 18.12
CA ALA A 220 9.90 -0.20 17.57
C ALA A 220 9.86 -1.39 16.60
N VAL A 221 10.80 -1.47 15.65
CA VAL A 221 10.91 -2.61 14.73
C VAL A 221 11.19 -3.91 15.52
N ASN A 222 12.10 -3.88 16.49
CA ASN A 222 12.41 -5.05 17.30
C ASN A 222 11.23 -5.52 18.16
N ALA A 223 10.42 -4.61 18.68
CA ALA A 223 9.21 -4.97 19.42
C ALA A 223 8.20 -5.71 18.52
N ALA A 224 8.02 -5.22 17.29
CA ALA A 224 7.19 -5.91 16.32
C ALA A 224 7.76 -7.29 15.97
N MET A 225 9.06 -7.41 15.67
CA MET A 225 9.73 -8.68 15.35
C MET A 225 9.64 -9.72 16.47
N LYS A 226 9.50 -9.32 17.73
CA LYS A 226 9.36 -10.24 18.89
C LYS A 226 7.97 -10.84 19.03
N ARG A 227 6.93 -10.22 18.50
CA ARG A 227 5.54 -10.60 18.73
C ARG A 227 4.74 -10.88 17.47
N ASP A 228 5.06 -10.21 16.34
CA ASP A 228 4.42 -10.48 15.07
C ASP A 228 5.11 -11.64 14.36
N ILE A 229 4.38 -12.72 14.13
CA ILE A 229 4.89 -13.94 13.49
C ILE A 229 5.39 -13.69 12.08
N ALA A 230 4.85 -12.69 11.41
CA ALA A 230 5.13 -12.38 10.02
C ALA A 230 6.22 -11.30 9.85
N SER A 231 6.69 -10.71 10.96
CA SER A 231 7.85 -9.80 10.99
C SER A 231 9.03 -10.47 11.67
N GLY A 232 10.25 -10.30 11.15
CA GLY A 232 11.40 -10.91 11.81
C GLY A 232 12.66 -11.03 10.96
N ASP A 233 13.53 -11.94 11.39
CA ASP A 233 14.85 -12.30 10.86
C ASP A 233 15.88 -11.17 10.95
N SER A 234 15.65 -10.02 10.33
CA SER A 234 16.51 -8.83 10.37
C SER A 234 15.66 -7.59 10.10
N TYR A 235 16.31 -6.42 10.07
CA TYR A 235 15.64 -5.16 9.74
C TYR A 235 16.55 -4.26 8.94
N ASN A 236 15.97 -3.39 8.14
CA ASN A 236 16.62 -2.32 7.40
C ASN A 236 16.15 -0.98 7.95
N VAL A 237 17.10 -0.05 8.07
CA VAL A 237 16.86 1.34 8.44
C VAL A 237 17.56 2.21 7.42
N THR A 238 16.83 3.16 6.89
CA THR A 238 17.28 4.13 5.90
C THR A 238 17.06 5.53 6.43
N VAL A 239 18.02 6.36 6.25
CA VAL A 239 17.99 7.79 6.53
C VAL A 239 17.97 8.54 5.21
N ILE A 240 17.12 9.56 5.11
CA ILE A 240 17.05 10.47 3.97
C ILE A 240 17.14 11.88 4.54
N ASP A 241 18.21 12.56 4.24
CA ASP A 241 18.53 13.92 4.70
C ASP A 241 19.02 14.79 3.53
N ASP A 242 19.61 15.93 3.84
CA ASP A 242 20.22 16.86 2.87
C ASP A 242 21.41 16.24 2.11
N LYS A 243 22.05 15.19 2.67
CA LYS A 243 23.15 14.44 2.04
C LYS A 243 22.64 13.33 1.11
N GLY A 244 21.35 13.02 1.16
CA GLY A 244 20.68 12.04 0.32
C GLY A 244 20.24 10.78 1.05
N TYR A 245 19.96 9.74 0.27
CA TYR A 245 19.49 8.45 0.74
C TYR A 245 20.65 7.58 1.23
N ARG A 246 20.60 7.12 2.49
CA ARG A 246 21.62 6.26 3.11
C ARG A 246 20.97 5.12 3.90
N GLU A 247 21.34 3.89 3.62
CA GLU A 247 20.99 2.73 4.44
C GLU A 247 22.05 2.53 5.55
N LEU A 248 21.59 2.25 6.79
CA LEU A 248 22.49 2.00 7.91
C LEU A 248 23.28 0.71 7.72
N SER A 249 24.59 0.78 7.98
CA SER A 249 25.47 -0.38 7.98
C SER A 249 25.16 -1.37 9.11
N LYS A 250 25.70 -2.58 9.02
CA LYS A 250 25.53 -3.59 10.08
C LYS A 250 26.14 -3.13 11.40
N GLU A 251 27.26 -2.43 11.34
CA GLU A 251 27.97 -1.91 12.51
C GLU A 251 27.15 -0.83 13.23
N GLU A 252 26.53 0.09 12.47
CA GLU A 252 25.64 1.12 13.03
C GLU A 252 24.41 0.48 13.68
N LYS A 253 23.79 -0.48 13.02
CA LYS A 253 22.63 -1.23 13.57
C LYS A 253 22.99 -1.94 14.88
N THR A 254 24.18 -2.54 14.97
CA THR A 254 24.62 -3.24 16.19
C THR A 254 24.85 -2.26 17.35
N LYS A 255 25.45 -1.10 17.08
CA LYS A 255 25.65 -0.05 18.09
C LYS A 255 24.31 0.47 18.64
N LEU A 256 23.33 0.68 17.75
CA LEU A 256 22.00 1.13 18.16
C LEU A 256 21.25 0.10 19.00
N LEU A 257 21.41 -1.21 18.71
CA LEU A 257 20.83 -2.27 19.52
C LEU A 257 21.41 -2.32 20.94
N THR A 258 22.72 -2.15 21.10
CA THR A 258 23.37 -2.12 22.42
C THR A 258 22.98 -0.88 23.21
N ALA A 259 22.79 0.26 22.57
CA ALA A 259 22.32 1.50 23.21
C ALA A 259 20.84 1.46 23.60
N SER A 260 20.01 0.67 22.90
CA SER A 260 18.56 0.56 23.17
C SER A 260 18.19 -0.50 24.20
N GLY A 261 19.14 -1.30 24.66
CA GLY A 261 18.98 -2.43 25.59
C GLY A 261 19.26 -2.10 27.06
N SER A 262 19.64 -0.87 27.38
CA SER A 262 19.86 -0.37 28.75
C SER A 262 18.66 0.39 29.29
#